data_4b20c76ef46eb71169776e2d11e00428
#
_entry.id   4b20c76ef46eb71169776e2d11e00428
#
_cell.length_a   1.000
_cell.length_b   1.000
_cell.length_c   1.000
_cell.angle_alpha   90.00
_cell.angle_beta   90.00
_cell.angle_gamma   90.00
#
_symmetry.space_group_name_H-M   'P 1'
#
loop_
_entity.id
_entity.type
_entity.pdbx_description
1 polymer ?
#
loop_
_entity_poly.entity_id
_entity_poly.type
_entity_poly.pdbx_seq_one_letter_code
_entity_poly.pdbx_strand_id
1 'polypeptide(L)'
;VAFNLSDPKRVSRVVKTEYGYHIIQLIEKKGERINCRHILLKPHVSAEDKVNALERLDSIRGLMADSGLVFEAAVASYSEDKNTVMSGGLMTNPNTGASKFEYQELPPEIAKQIYTMKEGDISIPFVMMDRSKNKEVCVIVKLKTKRDAHKANLVDDFQVIRQVLQQKQSAETIEKWIRDKQKEIYVQIDPAWRGCDFQ
;
A
#
# COMPACT_ATOMS: atom_id res chain seq x y z
N VAL A 1 18.85 6.85 -14.97
CA VAL A 1 19.90 7.89 -14.92
C VAL A 1 21.21 7.28 -14.45
N ALA A 2 21.25 6.54 -13.32
CA ALA A 2 22.50 6.00 -12.75
C ALA A 2 23.29 5.13 -13.75
N PHE A 3 22.63 4.24 -14.48
CA PHE A 3 23.26 3.37 -15.50
C PHE A 3 23.86 4.11 -16.72
N ASN A 4 23.41 5.35 -16.94
CA ASN A 4 23.90 6.19 -18.06
C ASN A 4 25.12 7.02 -17.66
N LEU A 5 25.56 6.96 -16.40
CA LEU A 5 26.79 7.57 -15.94
C LEU A 5 27.97 6.70 -16.39
N SER A 6 28.93 7.30 -17.07
CA SER A 6 30.15 6.65 -17.58
C SER A 6 31.42 7.12 -16.90
N ASP A 7 31.40 8.29 -16.26
CA ASP A 7 32.56 8.92 -15.65
C ASP A 7 32.41 9.01 -14.12
N PRO A 8 33.27 8.32 -13.33
CA PRO A 8 33.22 8.38 -11.86
C PRO A 8 33.47 9.78 -11.27
N LYS A 9 34.05 10.68 -12.04
CA LYS A 9 34.30 12.06 -11.59
C LYS A 9 33.10 12.98 -11.77
N ARG A 10 32.10 12.57 -12.54
CA ARG A 10 30.91 13.39 -12.81
C ARG A 10 29.76 12.97 -11.88
N VAL A 11 29.00 13.97 -11.46
CA VAL A 11 27.71 13.79 -10.79
C VAL A 11 26.58 13.94 -11.79
N SER A 12 25.46 13.28 -11.54
CA SER A 12 24.26 13.40 -12.37
C SER A 12 23.69 14.82 -12.28
N ARG A 13 22.82 15.16 -13.23
CA ARG A 13 21.85 16.24 -13.01
C ARG A 13 20.93 15.85 -11.87
N VAL A 14 20.18 16.82 -11.34
CA VAL A 14 19.15 16.56 -10.33
C VAL A 14 18.10 15.61 -10.92
N VAL A 15 17.88 14.49 -10.23
CA VAL A 15 16.89 13.49 -10.58
C VAL A 15 15.75 13.56 -9.59
N LYS A 16 14.54 13.86 -10.05
CA LYS A 16 13.31 13.85 -9.22
C LYS A 16 12.72 12.45 -9.22
N THR A 17 12.48 11.91 -8.03
CA THR A 17 11.74 10.67 -7.80
C THR A 17 10.63 10.92 -6.78
N GLU A 18 9.81 9.93 -6.52
CA GLU A 18 8.79 9.97 -5.44
C GLU A 18 9.40 10.13 -4.05
N TYR A 19 10.69 9.77 -3.86
CA TYR A 19 11.42 9.93 -2.60
C TYR A 19 12.02 11.33 -2.40
N GLY A 20 12.14 12.12 -3.46
CA GLY A 20 12.74 13.47 -3.44
C GLY A 20 13.67 13.73 -4.60
N TYR A 21 14.62 14.62 -4.38
CA TYR A 21 15.61 15.05 -5.36
C TYR A 21 16.95 14.37 -5.08
N HIS A 22 17.51 13.73 -6.09
CA HIS A 22 18.76 13.00 -5.99
C HIS A 22 19.85 13.64 -6.86
N ILE A 23 21.06 13.65 -6.36
CA ILE A 23 22.29 13.82 -7.12
C ILE A 23 23.09 12.54 -6.95
N ILE A 24 23.46 11.90 -8.05
CA ILE A 24 24.07 10.57 -8.07
C ILE A 24 25.48 10.68 -8.63
N GLN A 25 26.44 10.04 -7.97
CA GLN A 25 27.80 9.86 -8.45
C GLN A 25 28.11 8.39 -8.68
N LEU A 26 28.63 8.07 -9.85
CA LEU A 26 29.15 6.73 -10.14
C LEU A 26 30.47 6.53 -9.40
N ILE A 27 30.66 5.41 -8.74
CA ILE A 27 31.93 4.96 -8.17
C ILE A 27 32.59 3.99 -9.12
N GLU A 28 31.84 2.96 -9.55
CA GLU A 28 32.35 1.90 -10.40
C GLU A 28 31.20 1.29 -11.22
N LYS A 29 31.53 0.85 -12.43
CA LYS A 29 30.61 0.10 -13.30
C LYS A 29 31.32 -1.15 -13.80
N LYS A 30 30.74 -2.33 -13.53
CA LYS A 30 31.21 -3.64 -14.01
C LYS A 30 30.06 -4.37 -14.71
N GLY A 31 30.06 -4.32 -16.03
CA GLY A 31 28.97 -4.89 -16.84
C GLY A 31 27.62 -4.27 -16.48
N GLU A 32 26.67 -5.11 -16.05
CA GLU A 32 25.33 -4.68 -15.61
C GLU A 32 25.25 -4.25 -14.15
N ARG A 33 26.34 -4.33 -13.39
CA ARG A 33 26.38 -3.90 -11.99
C ARG A 33 27.03 -2.54 -11.87
N ILE A 34 26.39 -1.67 -11.08
CA ILE A 34 26.91 -0.34 -10.77
C ILE A 34 27.05 -0.16 -9.25
N ASN A 35 28.12 0.53 -8.87
CA ASN A 35 28.31 1.02 -7.53
C ASN A 35 28.20 2.55 -7.58
N CYS A 36 27.23 3.11 -6.82
CA CYS A 36 26.93 4.54 -6.82
C CYS A 36 26.75 5.03 -5.40
N ARG A 37 27.02 6.30 -5.19
CA ARG A 37 26.57 7.04 -4.00
C ARG A 37 25.65 8.18 -4.45
N HIS A 38 24.74 8.58 -3.56
CA HIS A 38 23.82 9.68 -3.86
C HIS A 38 23.62 10.59 -2.64
N ILE A 39 23.20 11.79 -2.93
CA ILE A 39 22.66 12.73 -1.96
C ILE A 39 21.16 12.80 -2.24
N LEU A 40 20.35 12.55 -1.23
CA LEU A 40 18.89 12.70 -1.29
C LEU A 40 18.47 13.92 -0.48
N LEU A 41 17.78 14.83 -1.15
CA LEU A 41 17.11 15.97 -0.52
C LEU A 41 15.60 15.74 -0.60
N LYS A 42 14.96 15.67 0.56
CA LYS A 42 13.50 15.62 0.65
C LYS A 42 12.99 17.07 0.83
N PRO A 43 12.04 17.54 -0.01
CA PRO A 43 11.38 18.80 0.23
C PRO A 43 10.69 18.78 1.60
N HIS A 44 10.84 19.84 2.36
CA HIS A 44 10.08 20.02 3.58
C HIS A 44 8.71 20.57 3.22
N VAL A 45 7.64 19.90 3.64
CA VAL A 45 6.27 20.40 3.49
C VAL A 45 5.99 21.35 4.63
N SER A 46 5.70 22.61 4.33
CA SER A 46 5.36 23.59 5.34
C SER A 46 3.95 23.38 5.90
N ALA A 47 3.67 23.99 7.05
CA ALA A 47 2.30 24.00 7.58
C ALA A 47 1.32 24.70 6.63
N GLU A 48 1.77 25.75 5.94
CA GLU A 48 0.99 26.49 4.96
C GLU A 48 0.63 25.62 3.74
N ASP A 49 1.57 24.82 3.23
CA ASP A 49 1.30 23.89 2.13
C ASP A 49 0.20 22.89 2.50
N LYS A 50 0.19 22.41 3.76
CA LYS A 50 -0.86 21.51 4.25
C LYS A 50 -2.22 22.17 4.32
N VAL A 51 -2.27 23.43 4.81
CA VAL A 51 -3.52 24.21 4.86
C VAL A 51 -4.05 24.41 3.45
N ASN A 52 -3.22 24.87 2.52
CA ASN A 52 -3.62 25.06 1.12
C ASN A 52 -4.13 23.77 0.47
N ALA A 53 -3.50 22.62 0.78
CA ALA A 53 -3.96 21.33 0.27
C ALA A 53 -5.32 20.91 0.86
N LEU A 54 -5.55 21.16 2.15
CA LEU A 54 -6.83 20.88 2.80
C LEU A 54 -7.94 21.77 2.25
N GLU A 55 -7.69 23.07 2.06
CA GLU A 55 -8.64 24.02 1.46
C GLU A 55 -9.00 23.63 0.02
N ARG A 56 -8.00 23.18 -0.76
CA ARG A 56 -8.25 22.67 -2.11
C ARG A 56 -9.14 21.44 -2.09
N LEU A 57 -8.91 20.50 -1.17
CA LEU A 57 -9.75 19.31 -1.01
C LEU A 57 -11.17 19.68 -0.56
N ASP A 58 -11.32 20.67 0.32
CA ASP A 58 -12.63 21.14 0.76
C ASP A 58 -13.40 21.80 -0.40
N SER A 59 -12.72 22.57 -1.24
CA SER A 59 -13.30 23.12 -2.48
C SER A 59 -13.79 22.00 -3.42
N ILE A 60 -13.02 20.94 -3.61
CA ILE A 60 -13.42 19.78 -4.42
C ILE A 60 -14.63 19.10 -3.79
N ARG A 61 -14.67 18.97 -2.46
CA ARG A 61 -15.83 18.42 -1.73
C ARG A 61 -17.07 19.27 -1.95
N GLY A 62 -16.93 20.60 -1.92
CA GLY A 62 -18.01 21.55 -2.25
C GLY A 62 -18.54 21.35 -3.68
N LEU A 63 -17.66 21.16 -4.67
CA LEU A 63 -18.07 20.88 -6.05
C LEU A 63 -18.88 19.57 -6.14
N MET A 64 -18.54 18.55 -5.38
CA MET A 64 -19.31 17.31 -5.35
C MET A 64 -20.71 17.51 -4.76
N ALA A 65 -20.85 18.37 -3.76
CA ALA A 65 -22.14 18.68 -3.14
C ALA A 65 -23.02 19.56 -4.03
N ASP A 66 -22.44 20.60 -4.64
CA ASP A 66 -23.19 21.64 -5.35
C ASP A 66 -23.46 21.31 -6.82
N SER A 67 -22.49 20.72 -7.52
CA SER A 67 -22.59 20.45 -8.96
C SER A 67 -22.93 19.01 -9.29
N GLY A 68 -23.09 18.14 -8.30
CA GLY A 68 -23.36 16.72 -8.53
C GLY A 68 -22.16 15.95 -9.12
N LEU A 69 -20.95 16.49 -9.01
CA LEU A 69 -19.74 15.80 -9.44
C LEU A 69 -19.60 14.47 -8.69
N VAL A 70 -19.60 13.38 -9.41
CA VAL A 70 -19.45 12.04 -8.81
C VAL A 70 -18.04 11.87 -8.25
N PHE A 71 -17.91 11.23 -7.09
CA PHE A 71 -16.63 11.04 -6.38
C PHE A 71 -15.56 10.41 -7.27
N GLU A 72 -15.93 9.40 -8.04
CA GLU A 72 -15.04 8.68 -8.94
C GLU A 72 -14.51 9.58 -10.07
N ALA A 73 -15.31 10.52 -10.55
CA ALA A 73 -14.87 11.53 -11.52
C ALA A 73 -13.97 12.57 -10.88
N ALA A 74 -14.23 12.98 -9.64
CA ALA A 74 -13.34 13.84 -8.88
C ALA A 74 -11.98 13.16 -8.66
N VAL A 75 -11.95 11.87 -8.33
CA VAL A 75 -10.71 11.10 -8.20
C VAL A 75 -9.92 11.10 -9.50
N ALA A 76 -10.56 10.82 -10.63
CA ALA A 76 -9.88 10.80 -11.93
C ALA A 76 -9.26 12.15 -12.32
N SER A 77 -9.89 13.27 -11.88
CA SER A 77 -9.45 14.62 -12.24
C SER A 77 -8.45 15.23 -11.28
N TYR A 78 -8.51 14.89 -9.99
CA TYR A 78 -7.79 15.60 -8.93
C TYR A 78 -6.88 14.71 -8.08
N SER A 79 -7.05 13.38 -8.10
CA SER A 79 -6.24 12.49 -7.26
C SER A 79 -4.81 12.36 -7.77
N GLU A 80 -3.85 12.50 -6.85
CA GLU A 80 -2.44 12.26 -7.10
C GLU A 80 -1.99 10.84 -6.70
N ASP A 81 -2.91 10.03 -6.15
CA ASP A 81 -2.61 8.66 -5.80
C ASP A 81 -2.72 7.71 -7.00
N LYS A 82 -1.56 7.42 -7.59
CA LYS A 82 -1.45 6.55 -8.76
C LYS A 82 -1.96 5.13 -8.54
N ASN A 83 -2.01 4.67 -7.28
CA ASN A 83 -2.42 3.31 -6.97
C ASN A 83 -3.93 3.12 -7.07
N THR A 84 -4.70 4.17 -6.74
CA THR A 84 -6.15 4.08 -6.66
C THR A 84 -6.88 4.90 -7.73
N VAL A 85 -6.20 5.84 -8.41
CA VAL A 85 -6.83 6.71 -9.43
C VAL A 85 -7.52 5.91 -10.53
N MET A 86 -6.90 4.85 -11.02
CA MET A 86 -7.45 4.00 -12.10
C MET A 86 -8.65 3.14 -11.65
N SER A 87 -8.80 2.93 -10.34
CA SER A 87 -9.95 2.22 -9.74
C SER A 87 -10.99 3.16 -9.13
N GLY A 88 -10.99 4.44 -9.52
CA GLY A 88 -11.92 5.45 -9.00
C GLY A 88 -11.74 5.74 -7.51
N GLY A 89 -10.52 5.60 -7.01
CA GLY A 89 -10.19 5.82 -5.59
C GLY A 89 -10.48 4.62 -4.68
N LEU A 90 -10.82 3.46 -5.24
CA LEU A 90 -11.14 2.29 -4.44
C LEU A 90 -9.89 1.75 -3.74
N MET A 91 -9.92 1.73 -2.42
CA MET A 91 -8.87 1.13 -1.60
C MET A 91 -8.99 -0.40 -1.61
N THR A 92 -7.86 -1.07 -1.68
CA THR A 92 -7.75 -2.53 -1.57
C THR A 92 -6.95 -2.92 -0.34
N ASN A 93 -7.46 -3.89 0.39
CA ASN A 93 -6.78 -4.47 1.54
C ASN A 93 -5.57 -5.29 1.05
N PRO A 94 -4.34 -4.94 1.45
CA PRO A 94 -3.14 -5.63 0.97
C PRO A 94 -3.08 -7.10 1.42
N ASN A 95 -3.77 -7.46 2.49
CA ASN A 95 -3.76 -8.83 3.03
C ASN A 95 -4.75 -9.74 2.30
N THR A 96 -5.91 -9.21 1.92
CA THR A 96 -7.01 -10.00 1.35
C THR A 96 -7.24 -9.74 -0.14
N GLY A 97 -6.68 -8.65 -0.69
CA GLY A 97 -6.97 -8.18 -2.05
C GLY A 97 -8.41 -7.69 -2.26
N ALA A 98 -9.24 -7.70 -1.22
CA ALA A 98 -10.61 -7.23 -1.27
C ALA A 98 -10.70 -5.72 -1.05
N SER A 99 -11.81 -5.12 -1.48
CA SER A 99 -12.11 -3.69 -1.21
C SER A 99 -12.87 -3.48 0.11
N LYS A 100 -12.97 -4.54 0.92
CA LYS A 100 -13.58 -4.50 2.24
C LYS A 100 -12.50 -4.59 3.29
N PHE A 101 -12.68 -3.83 4.37
CA PHE A 101 -11.75 -3.76 5.49
C PHE A 101 -12.50 -4.01 6.78
N GLU A 102 -11.90 -4.74 7.70
CA GLU A 102 -12.29 -4.67 9.10
C GLU A 102 -11.83 -3.34 9.69
N TYR A 103 -12.56 -2.84 10.68
CA TYR A 103 -12.26 -1.55 11.29
C TYR A 103 -10.82 -1.45 11.82
N GLN A 104 -10.28 -2.55 12.31
CA GLN A 104 -8.92 -2.64 12.85
C GLN A 104 -7.82 -2.65 11.78
N GLU A 105 -8.16 -3.00 10.54
CA GLU A 105 -7.23 -3.05 9.41
C GLU A 105 -7.03 -1.68 8.75
N LEU A 106 -7.94 -0.75 9.01
CA LEU A 106 -7.87 0.60 8.45
C LEU A 106 -6.79 1.45 9.14
N PRO A 107 -6.15 2.37 8.40
CA PRO A 107 -5.35 3.41 9.01
C PRO A 107 -6.15 4.14 10.11
N PRO A 108 -5.56 4.41 11.29
CA PRO A 108 -6.28 5.00 12.42
C PRO A 108 -6.98 6.32 12.08
N GLU A 109 -6.36 7.12 11.21
CA GLU A 109 -6.90 8.41 10.78
C GLU A 109 -8.18 8.22 9.94
N ILE A 110 -8.21 7.23 9.05
CA ILE A 110 -9.39 6.88 8.25
C ILE A 110 -10.46 6.27 9.16
N ALA A 111 -10.08 5.30 10.02
CA ALA A 111 -11.00 4.67 10.95
C ALA A 111 -11.73 5.70 11.82
N LYS A 112 -11.02 6.71 12.33
CA LYS A 112 -11.61 7.80 13.10
C LYS A 112 -12.68 8.59 12.33
N GLN A 113 -12.44 8.85 11.04
CA GLN A 113 -13.40 9.60 10.21
C GLN A 113 -14.66 8.76 9.91
N ILE A 114 -14.47 7.53 9.47
CA ILE A 114 -15.59 6.69 9.04
C ILE A 114 -16.48 6.20 10.20
N TYR A 115 -15.98 6.28 11.45
CA TYR A 115 -16.77 5.86 12.62
C TYR A 115 -18.13 6.58 12.71
N THR A 116 -18.13 7.88 12.44
CA THR A 116 -19.33 8.75 12.48
C THR A 116 -20.08 8.85 11.17
N MET A 117 -19.50 8.35 10.06
CA MET A 117 -20.06 8.46 8.72
C MET A 117 -21.14 7.40 8.45
N LYS A 118 -22.08 7.76 7.59
CA LYS A 118 -23.08 6.88 6.99
C LYS A 118 -22.62 6.44 5.60
N GLU A 119 -23.25 5.41 5.07
CA GLU A 119 -23.02 5.00 3.69
C GLU A 119 -23.30 6.14 2.71
N GLY A 120 -22.37 6.36 1.79
CA GLY A 120 -22.42 7.44 0.81
C GLY A 120 -21.76 8.74 1.27
N ASP A 121 -21.54 8.94 2.55
CA ASP A 121 -20.93 10.16 3.07
C ASP A 121 -19.49 10.35 2.60
N ILE A 122 -19.11 11.61 2.45
CA ILE A 122 -17.74 12.04 2.16
C ILE A 122 -17.18 12.77 3.37
N SER A 123 -16.00 12.36 3.83
CA SER A 123 -15.35 12.97 4.99
C SER A 123 -14.97 14.44 4.75
N ILE A 124 -14.75 15.18 5.83
CA ILE A 124 -13.98 16.41 5.76
C ILE A 124 -12.53 16.09 5.34
N PRO A 125 -11.80 17.03 4.73
CA PRO A 125 -10.37 16.85 4.47
C PRO A 125 -9.57 16.64 5.76
N PHE A 126 -8.64 15.70 5.73
CA PHE A 126 -7.75 15.45 6.87
C PHE A 126 -6.35 15.02 6.41
N VAL A 127 -5.40 15.11 7.32
CA VAL A 127 -4.03 14.65 7.10
C VAL A 127 -3.88 13.23 7.63
N MET A 128 -3.25 12.36 6.85
CA MET A 128 -2.85 11.02 7.29
C MET A 128 -1.42 10.70 6.87
N MET A 129 -0.83 9.68 7.49
CA MET A 129 0.46 9.15 7.10
C MET A 129 0.31 8.04 6.05
N ASP A 130 0.79 8.29 4.83
CA ASP A 130 0.98 7.22 3.85
C ASP A 130 2.21 6.39 4.26
N ARG A 131 1.94 5.22 4.85
CA ARG A 131 3.00 4.33 5.35
C ARG A 131 3.87 3.75 4.24
N SER A 132 3.35 3.60 3.03
CA SER A 132 4.10 3.06 1.89
C SER A 132 5.18 4.02 1.41
N LYS A 133 4.89 5.32 1.44
CA LYS A 133 5.78 6.39 1.01
C LYS A 133 6.46 7.12 2.16
N ASN A 134 6.05 6.81 3.41
CA ASN A 134 6.48 7.51 4.63
C ASN A 134 6.35 9.05 4.49
N LYS A 135 5.16 9.48 4.07
CA LYS A 135 4.82 10.89 3.83
C LYS A 135 3.44 11.20 4.39
N GLU A 136 3.29 12.42 4.91
CA GLU A 136 1.97 12.97 5.20
C GLU A 136 1.26 13.32 3.89
N VAL A 137 0.01 12.95 3.79
CA VAL A 137 -0.88 13.24 2.66
C VAL A 137 -2.19 13.82 3.16
N CYS A 138 -2.75 14.75 2.41
CA CYS A 138 -4.08 15.28 2.65
C CYS A 138 -5.08 14.48 1.84
N VAL A 139 -6.14 14.02 2.47
CA VAL A 139 -7.11 13.12 1.86
C VAL A 139 -8.54 13.47 2.23
N ILE A 140 -9.48 13.07 1.36
CA ILE A 140 -10.90 12.91 1.64
C ILE A 140 -11.27 11.47 1.35
N VAL A 141 -12.19 10.91 2.11
CA VAL A 141 -12.63 9.52 2.01
C VAL A 141 -14.15 9.46 1.82
N LYS A 142 -14.61 8.62 0.90
CA LYS A 142 -16.03 8.29 0.74
C LYS A 142 -16.30 6.91 1.33
N LEU A 143 -17.26 6.82 2.22
CA LEU A 143 -17.73 5.54 2.74
C LEU A 143 -18.72 4.92 1.76
N LYS A 144 -18.31 3.89 1.05
CA LYS A 144 -19.15 3.27 0.01
C LYS A 144 -20.23 2.37 0.61
N THR A 145 -19.82 1.50 1.54
CA THR A 145 -20.72 0.57 2.25
C THR A 145 -20.23 0.37 3.67
N LYS A 146 -21.15 0.19 4.59
CA LYS A 146 -20.89 -0.16 5.98
C LYS A 146 -21.75 -1.37 6.35
N ARG A 147 -21.15 -2.36 6.95
CA ARG A 147 -21.86 -3.54 7.43
C ARG A 147 -21.59 -3.75 8.90
N ASP A 148 -22.61 -4.11 9.62
CA ASP A 148 -22.47 -4.49 11.02
C ASP A 148 -21.82 -5.86 11.14
N ALA A 149 -21.25 -6.13 12.32
CA ALA A 149 -20.65 -7.42 12.62
C ALA A 149 -21.69 -8.55 12.42
N HIS A 150 -21.34 -9.54 11.63
CA HIS A 150 -22.19 -10.68 11.31
C HIS A 150 -21.36 -11.96 11.28
N LYS A 151 -22.03 -13.10 11.38
CA LYS A 151 -21.37 -14.39 11.16
C LYS A 151 -21.04 -14.52 9.67
N ALA A 152 -19.80 -14.95 9.37
CA ALA A 152 -19.33 -15.15 8.02
C ALA A 152 -20.32 -16.03 7.21
N ASN A 153 -20.67 -15.56 6.02
CA ASN A 153 -21.58 -16.24 5.10
C ASN A 153 -21.04 -16.23 3.67
N LEU A 154 -21.52 -17.18 2.85
CA LEU A 154 -21.03 -17.34 1.47
C LEU A 154 -21.45 -16.21 0.52
N VAL A 155 -22.43 -15.41 0.85
CA VAL A 155 -22.90 -14.32 -0.01
C VAL A 155 -21.99 -13.10 0.14
N ASP A 156 -21.70 -12.74 1.37
CA ASP A 156 -20.98 -11.51 1.70
C ASP A 156 -19.47 -11.69 1.81
N ASP A 157 -19.02 -12.88 2.29
CA ASP A 157 -17.63 -13.14 2.68
C ASP A 157 -16.97 -14.20 1.80
N PHE A 158 -17.56 -14.51 0.64
CA PHE A 158 -17.09 -15.55 -0.25
C PHE A 158 -15.58 -15.49 -0.52
N GLN A 159 -15.04 -14.30 -0.80
CA GLN A 159 -13.61 -14.14 -1.12
C GLN A 159 -12.72 -14.47 0.09
N VAL A 160 -13.12 -14.02 1.27
CA VAL A 160 -12.38 -14.29 2.52
C VAL A 160 -12.41 -15.78 2.84
N ILE A 161 -13.60 -16.38 2.80
CA ILE A 161 -13.78 -17.82 3.05
C ILE A 161 -12.97 -18.65 2.04
N ARG A 162 -13.02 -18.28 0.76
CA ARG A 162 -12.25 -18.93 -0.30
C ARG A 162 -10.75 -18.86 -0.02
N GLN A 163 -10.24 -17.69 0.36
CA GLN A 163 -8.82 -17.49 0.64
C GLN A 163 -8.36 -18.35 1.83
N VAL A 164 -9.13 -18.36 2.92
CA VAL A 164 -8.83 -19.17 4.10
C VAL A 164 -8.82 -20.66 3.74
N LEU A 165 -9.80 -21.13 2.96
CA LEU A 165 -9.85 -22.52 2.48
C LEU A 165 -8.67 -22.86 1.58
N GLN A 166 -8.30 -21.99 0.66
CA GLN A 166 -7.13 -22.20 -0.21
C GLN A 166 -5.83 -22.30 0.59
N GLN A 167 -5.64 -21.42 1.58
CA GLN A 167 -4.47 -21.47 2.47
C GLN A 167 -4.43 -22.79 3.24
N LYS A 168 -5.56 -23.22 3.82
CA LYS A 168 -5.67 -24.47 4.54
C LYS A 168 -5.35 -25.69 3.63
N GLN A 169 -5.97 -25.76 2.46
CA GLN A 169 -5.72 -26.84 1.50
C GLN A 169 -4.27 -26.88 1.01
N SER A 170 -3.67 -25.69 0.78
CA SER A 170 -2.26 -25.61 0.40
C SER A 170 -1.35 -26.13 1.51
N ALA A 171 -1.61 -25.73 2.76
CA ALA A 171 -0.82 -26.20 3.91
C ALA A 171 -0.95 -27.73 4.07
N GLU A 172 -2.16 -28.28 4.03
CA GLU A 172 -2.42 -29.72 4.12
C GLU A 172 -1.75 -30.49 2.96
N THR A 173 -1.78 -29.92 1.75
CA THR A 173 -1.16 -30.56 0.58
C THR A 173 0.37 -30.58 0.71
N ILE A 174 0.98 -29.48 1.16
CA ILE A 174 2.42 -29.40 1.40
C ILE A 174 2.83 -30.36 2.50
N GLU A 175 2.10 -30.40 3.60
CA GLU A 175 2.38 -31.31 4.72
C GLU A 175 2.30 -32.77 4.27
N LYS A 176 1.26 -33.13 3.51
CA LYS A 176 1.14 -34.47 2.93
C LYS A 176 2.32 -34.80 2.01
N TRP A 177 2.68 -33.85 1.13
CA TRP A 177 3.80 -34.04 0.21
C TRP A 177 5.13 -34.24 0.96
N ILE A 178 5.38 -33.44 2.02
CA ILE A 178 6.57 -33.58 2.86
C ILE A 178 6.59 -34.98 3.50
N ARG A 179 5.48 -35.43 4.11
CA ARG A 179 5.39 -36.77 4.73
C ARG A 179 5.64 -37.89 3.73
N ASP A 180 5.12 -37.76 2.51
CA ASP A 180 5.32 -38.78 1.48
C ASP A 180 6.79 -38.75 0.99
N LYS A 181 7.39 -37.60 0.82
CA LYS A 181 8.81 -37.46 0.45
C LYS A 181 9.77 -37.94 1.54
N GLN A 182 9.45 -37.70 2.81
CA GLN A 182 10.25 -38.28 3.93
C GLN A 182 10.32 -39.80 3.94
N LYS A 183 9.34 -40.48 3.38
CA LYS A 183 9.36 -41.96 3.24
C LYS A 183 10.25 -42.44 2.10
N GLU A 184 10.45 -41.61 1.08
CA GLU A 184 11.20 -41.94 -0.14
C GLU A 184 12.68 -41.50 -0.06
N ILE A 185 12.99 -40.48 0.75
CA ILE A 185 14.30 -39.83 0.82
C ILE A 185 14.97 -40.19 2.13
N TYR A 186 16.24 -40.59 2.07
CA TYR A 186 17.05 -40.75 3.28
C TYR A 186 17.36 -39.37 3.88
N VAL A 187 16.93 -39.13 5.12
CA VAL A 187 17.16 -37.90 5.85
C VAL A 187 18.16 -38.19 6.97
N GLN A 188 19.34 -37.56 6.92
CA GLN A 188 20.33 -37.59 7.99
C GLN A 188 20.38 -36.24 8.67
N ILE A 189 20.06 -36.22 9.97
CA ILE A 189 20.16 -35.03 10.80
C ILE A 189 21.47 -35.08 11.58
N ASP A 190 22.27 -34.01 11.52
CA ASP A 190 23.48 -33.89 12.29
C ASP A 190 23.19 -34.07 13.79
N PRO A 191 24.00 -34.84 14.54
CA PRO A 191 23.80 -35.04 15.97
C PRO A 191 23.65 -33.77 16.80
N ALA A 192 24.29 -32.69 16.38
CA ALA A 192 24.19 -31.39 17.05
C ALA A 192 22.78 -30.80 17.01
N TRP A 193 21.94 -31.18 16.04
CA TRP A 193 20.58 -30.68 15.82
C TRP A 193 19.48 -31.66 16.19
N ARG A 194 19.84 -32.84 16.74
CA ARG A 194 18.85 -33.88 17.10
C ARG A 194 17.94 -33.52 18.28
N GLY A 195 18.27 -32.46 19.03
CA GLY A 195 17.45 -31.96 20.12
C GLY A 195 16.40 -30.92 19.68
N CYS A 196 16.31 -30.60 18.40
CA CYS A 196 15.29 -29.70 17.87
C CYS A 196 14.04 -30.51 17.49
N ASP A 197 12.88 -30.10 17.98
CA ASP A 197 11.59 -30.61 17.51
C ASP A 197 11.34 -30.10 16.08
N PHE A 198 11.70 -30.93 15.11
CA PHE A 198 11.30 -30.74 13.71
C PHE A 198 9.88 -31.26 13.55
N GLN A 199 8.89 -30.37 13.67
CA GLN A 199 7.48 -30.66 13.34
C GLN A 199 7.24 -30.56 11.83
#